data_c68848fd79c2f99985a10d7ac746317f
#
_entry.id   c68848fd79c2f99985a10d7ac746317f
#
_cell.length_a   1.000
_cell.length_b   1.000
_cell.length_c   1.000
_cell.angle_alpha   90.00
_cell.angle_beta   90.00
_cell.angle_gamma   90.00
#
_symmetry.space_group_name_H-M   'P 1'
#
loop_
_entity.id
_entity.type
_entity.pdbx_description
1 polymer ?
#
loop_
_entity_poly.entity_id
_entity_poly.type
_entity_poly.pdbx_seq_one_letter_code
_entity_poly.pdbx_strand_id
1 'polypeptide(L)'
;RSAWTGQQRFGTVLWSGDIEASWETLRKQIAAGLHFSASGLPFWTVDIGAFFVKNGNLWFWKGHYDAGTEDLGYRELFVRWYQWASFRYSAGMEQTAEENFGILKIQKSLFMMFLYK
;
A
#
# COMPACT_ATOMS: atom_id res chain seq x y z
N ARG A 1 -7.24 7.88 -7.68
CA ARG A 1 -7.11 6.75 -8.63
C ARG A 1 -6.64 7.17 -10.02
N SER A 2 -6.70 8.41 -10.39
CA SER A 2 -6.30 8.90 -11.69
C SER A 2 -5.42 10.15 -11.56
N ALA A 3 -4.60 10.38 -12.56
CA ALA A 3 -3.70 11.51 -12.60
C ALA A 3 -3.64 12.10 -14.01
N TRP A 4 -3.30 13.39 -14.09
CA TRP A 4 -3.06 14.09 -15.34
C TRP A 4 -1.94 15.13 -15.17
N THR A 5 -1.41 15.60 -16.26
CA THR A 5 -0.33 16.59 -16.29
C THR A 5 -0.72 17.87 -15.55
N GLY A 6 0.14 18.32 -14.64
CA GLY A 6 -0.09 19.53 -13.85
C GLY A 6 -0.87 19.33 -12.55
N GLN A 7 -1.33 18.13 -12.26
CA GLN A 7 -2.07 17.81 -11.04
C GLN A 7 -1.22 18.03 -9.78
N GLN A 8 0.08 17.79 -9.85
CA GLN A 8 1.02 17.94 -8.73
C GLN A 8 0.98 19.34 -8.08
N ARG A 9 0.60 20.37 -8.82
CA ARG A 9 0.47 21.75 -8.30
C ARG A 9 -0.60 21.89 -7.21
N PHE A 10 -1.51 20.93 -7.10
CA PHE A 10 -2.57 20.92 -6.09
C PHE A 10 -2.22 20.10 -4.86
N GLY A 11 -1.00 19.56 -4.77
CA GLY A 11 -0.58 18.69 -3.66
C GLY A 11 -1.36 17.37 -3.61
N THR A 12 -1.86 16.91 -4.75
CA THR A 12 -2.70 15.71 -4.82
C THR A 12 -1.90 14.45 -4.52
N VAL A 13 -2.42 13.63 -3.61
CA VAL A 13 -1.91 12.29 -3.36
C VAL A 13 -2.68 11.29 -4.23
N LEU A 14 -1.96 10.45 -4.95
CA LEU A 14 -2.54 9.38 -5.76
C LEU A 14 -2.58 8.09 -4.95
N TRP A 15 -3.69 7.36 -5.08
CA TRP A 15 -3.88 6.06 -4.46
C TRP A 15 -4.09 4.97 -5.52
N SER A 16 -3.46 3.83 -5.34
CA SER A 16 -3.53 2.68 -6.27
C SER A 16 -4.95 2.14 -6.49
N GLY A 17 -5.87 2.43 -5.59
CA GLY A 17 -7.19 1.80 -5.55
C GLY A 17 -7.16 0.45 -4.84
N ASP A 18 -8.29 -0.26 -4.92
CA ASP A 18 -8.47 -1.57 -4.31
C ASP A 18 -7.71 -2.62 -5.13
N ILE A 19 -6.66 -3.15 -4.56
CA ILE A 19 -5.75 -4.10 -5.19
C ILE A 19 -5.75 -5.44 -4.46
N GLU A 20 -5.44 -6.52 -5.17
CA GLU A 20 -5.37 -7.87 -4.61
C GLU A 20 -4.06 -8.13 -3.86
N ALA A 21 -4.12 -8.94 -2.80
CA ALA A 21 -2.97 -9.39 -2.05
C ALA A 21 -2.23 -10.50 -2.82
N SER A 22 -1.22 -10.12 -3.60
CA SER A 22 -0.34 -11.05 -4.30
C SER A 22 1.07 -10.50 -4.45
N TRP A 23 2.06 -11.38 -4.62
CA TRP A 23 3.44 -11.01 -4.90
C TRP A 23 3.58 -10.27 -6.23
N GLU A 24 2.75 -10.62 -7.20
CA GLU A 24 2.72 -9.96 -8.49
C GLU A 24 2.25 -8.51 -8.34
N THR A 25 1.18 -8.30 -7.58
CA THR A 25 0.66 -6.97 -7.28
C THR A 25 1.70 -6.12 -6.55
N LEU A 26 2.40 -6.65 -5.56
CA LEU A 26 3.47 -5.93 -4.88
C LEU A 26 4.54 -5.45 -5.88
N ARG A 27 5.02 -6.32 -6.78
CA ARG A 27 6.01 -5.93 -7.80
C ARG A 27 5.49 -4.84 -8.73
N LYS A 28 4.23 -4.95 -9.17
CA LYS A 28 3.57 -3.95 -10.02
C LYS A 28 3.44 -2.60 -9.30
N GLN A 29 3.12 -2.60 -8.01
CA GLN A 29 3.00 -1.37 -7.22
C GLN A 29 4.34 -0.66 -7.02
N ILE A 30 5.43 -1.42 -6.85
CA ILE A 30 6.79 -0.86 -6.79
C ILE A 30 7.11 -0.14 -8.10
N ALA A 31 6.92 -0.79 -9.24
CA ALA A 31 7.16 -0.21 -10.56
C ALA A 31 6.26 1.01 -10.83
N ALA A 32 4.96 0.90 -10.53
CA ALA A 32 4.00 1.99 -10.69
C ALA A 32 4.40 3.23 -9.89
N GLY A 33 4.78 3.05 -8.63
CA GLY A 33 5.20 4.16 -7.80
C GLY A 33 6.47 4.84 -8.29
N LEU A 34 7.43 4.11 -8.85
CA LEU A 34 8.62 4.67 -9.48
C LEU A 34 8.27 5.47 -10.73
N HIS A 35 7.36 4.94 -11.57
CA HIS A 35 6.90 5.63 -12.78
C HIS A 35 6.15 6.92 -12.45
N PHE A 36 5.28 6.93 -11.45
CA PHE A 36 4.62 8.16 -11.00
C PHE A 36 5.63 9.21 -10.50
N SER A 37 6.59 8.79 -9.71
CA SER A 37 7.65 9.69 -9.22
C SER A 37 8.48 10.26 -10.38
N ALA A 38 8.88 9.44 -11.34
CA ALA A 38 9.60 9.86 -12.54
C ALA A 38 8.79 10.79 -13.46
N SER A 39 7.46 10.67 -13.42
CA SER A 39 6.53 11.54 -14.16
C SER A 39 6.21 12.86 -13.44
N GLY A 40 6.88 13.16 -12.33
CA GLY A 40 6.63 14.37 -11.55
C GLY A 40 5.41 14.31 -10.65
N LEU A 41 4.92 13.12 -10.32
CA LEU A 41 3.80 12.86 -9.41
C LEU A 41 4.29 12.05 -8.20
N PRO A 42 5.10 12.66 -7.28
CA PRO A 42 5.79 11.92 -6.23
C PRO A 42 4.87 11.46 -5.10
N PHE A 43 3.72 12.10 -4.95
CA PHE A 43 2.78 11.78 -3.86
C PHE A 43 1.89 10.61 -4.26
N TRP A 44 2.30 9.43 -3.85
CA TRP A 44 1.66 8.16 -4.17
C TRP A 44 1.44 7.34 -2.90
N THR A 45 0.28 6.72 -2.77
CA THR A 45 -0.03 5.83 -1.65
C THR A 45 -0.65 4.52 -2.13
N VAL A 46 -0.63 3.51 -1.28
CA VAL A 46 -1.12 2.16 -1.55
C VAL A 46 -1.54 1.51 -0.23
N ASP A 47 -2.54 0.63 -0.29
CA ASP A 47 -2.93 -0.18 0.86
C ASP A 47 -1.84 -1.20 1.16
N ILE A 48 -1.21 -1.09 2.33
CA ILE A 48 -0.15 -2.01 2.73
C ILE A 48 -0.73 -3.39 3.02
N GLY A 49 -0.23 -4.40 2.33
CA GLY A 49 -0.78 -5.75 2.38
C GLY A 49 -1.94 -5.96 1.41
N ALA A 50 -2.30 -4.94 0.63
CA ALA A 50 -3.41 -4.88 -0.32
C ALA A 50 -4.80 -4.81 0.33
N PHE A 51 -5.82 -4.50 -0.47
CA PHE A 51 -7.22 -4.38 -0.03
C PHE A 51 -7.96 -5.72 -0.10
N PHE A 52 -7.86 -6.43 -1.23
CA PHE A 52 -8.51 -7.73 -1.42
C PHE A 52 -7.60 -8.85 -0.92
N VAL A 53 -7.71 -9.19 0.35
CA VAL A 53 -6.92 -10.26 0.99
C VAL A 53 -7.63 -11.60 0.89
N LYS A 54 -8.88 -11.65 1.34
CA LYS A 54 -9.75 -12.83 1.30
C LYS A 54 -10.57 -12.85 0.03
N ASN A 55 -10.98 -14.04 -0.41
CA ASN A 55 -11.96 -14.14 -1.48
C ASN A 55 -13.26 -13.42 -1.12
N GLY A 56 -13.79 -12.66 -2.09
CA GLY A 56 -15.07 -12.01 -2.00
C GLY A 56 -16.09 -12.62 -2.96
N ASN A 57 -17.35 -12.24 -2.78
CA ASN A 57 -18.46 -12.73 -3.60
C ASN A 57 -18.65 -11.96 -4.91
N LEU A 58 -17.84 -10.92 -5.15
CA LEU A 58 -17.93 -10.09 -6.35
C LEU A 58 -16.95 -10.59 -7.40
N TRP A 59 -17.33 -10.54 -8.67
CA TRP A 59 -16.54 -11.04 -9.80
C TRP A 59 -15.14 -10.41 -9.93
N PHE A 60 -14.97 -9.19 -9.42
CA PHE A 60 -13.68 -8.46 -9.42
C PHE A 60 -12.90 -8.60 -8.11
N TRP A 61 -13.52 -9.20 -7.07
CA TRP A 61 -12.88 -9.37 -5.77
C TRP A 61 -12.15 -10.71 -5.71
N LYS A 62 -10.88 -10.68 -6.02
CA LYS A 62 -10.02 -11.86 -5.97
C LYS A 62 -9.02 -11.71 -4.84
N GLY A 63 -9.19 -12.49 -3.79
CA GLY A 63 -8.22 -12.65 -2.71
C GLY A 63 -7.67 -14.07 -2.71
N HIS A 64 -6.48 -14.25 -2.16
CA HIS A 64 -5.76 -15.52 -2.18
C HIS A 64 -5.51 -16.09 -0.78
N TYR A 65 -5.88 -15.34 0.26
CA TYR A 65 -5.54 -15.66 1.65
C TYR A 65 -6.79 -15.62 2.53
N ASP A 66 -7.64 -16.64 2.42
CA ASP A 66 -8.92 -16.70 3.15
C ASP A 66 -8.76 -16.72 4.68
N ALA A 67 -7.65 -17.29 5.18
CA ALA A 67 -7.30 -17.23 6.58
C ALA A 67 -6.81 -15.82 7.03
N GLY A 68 -6.57 -14.90 6.09
CA GLY A 68 -6.12 -13.55 6.40
C GLY A 68 -4.79 -13.56 7.18
N THR A 69 -4.79 -12.94 8.35
CA THR A 69 -3.58 -12.81 9.19
C THR A 69 -3.08 -14.13 9.81
N GLU A 70 -3.86 -15.18 9.76
CA GLU A 70 -3.43 -16.51 10.22
C GLU A 70 -2.67 -17.28 9.12
N ASP A 71 -2.72 -16.81 7.88
CA ASP A 71 -1.95 -17.37 6.76
C ASP A 71 -0.51 -16.89 6.79
N LEU A 72 0.44 -17.82 6.89
CA LEU A 72 1.88 -17.50 6.96
C LEU A 72 2.39 -16.85 5.67
N GLY A 73 1.86 -17.25 4.52
CA GLY A 73 2.21 -16.63 3.23
C GLY A 73 1.75 -15.19 3.14
N TYR A 74 0.54 -14.89 3.64
CA TYR A 74 0.07 -13.51 3.73
C TYR A 74 0.90 -12.67 4.70
N ARG A 75 1.27 -13.23 5.84
CA ARG A 75 2.13 -12.53 6.82
C ARG A 75 3.46 -12.12 6.20
N GLU A 76 4.11 -13.02 5.44
CA GLU A 76 5.34 -12.68 4.75
C GLU A 76 5.13 -11.58 3.70
N LEU A 77 4.10 -11.72 2.85
CA LEU A 77 3.73 -10.70 1.87
C LEU A 77 3.51 -9.34 2.53
N PHE A 78 2.76 -9.30 3.64
CA PHE A 78 2.48 -8.08 4.39
C PHE A 78 3.77 -7.43 4.92
N VAL A 79 4.69 -8.23 5.48
CA VAL A 79 5.99 -7.73 5.97
C VAL A 79 6.79 -7.10 4.84
N ARG A 80 6.86 -7.74 3.66
CA ARG A 80 7.57 -7.17 2.50
C ARG A 80 6.95 -5.89 2.00
N TRP A 81 5.62 -5.86 1.99
CA TRP A 81 4.87 -4.64 1.63
C TRP A 81 5.15 -3.50 2.59
N TYR A 82 5.14 -3.80 3.89
CA TYR A 82 5.44 -2.82 4.93
C TYR A 82 6.89 -2.29 4.83
N GLN A 83 7.86 -3.17 4.60
CA GLN A 83 9.26 -2.78 4.38
C GLN A 83 9.38 -1.79 3.22
N TRP A 84 8.81 -2.13 2.07
CA TRP A 84 8.83 -1.24 0.91
C TRP A 84 8.16 0.11 1.19
N ALA A 85 6.98 0.10 1.80
CA ALA A 85 6.25 1.32 2.12
C ALA A 85 7.02 2.22 3.10
N SER A 86 7.70 1.65 4.10
CA SER A 86 8.49 2.42 5.08
C SER A 86 9.62 3.21 4.43
N PHE A 87 10.30 2.66 3.43
CA PHE A 87 11.33 3.38 2.68
C PHE A 87 10.75 4.49 1.80
N ARG A 88 9.54 4.33 1.33
CA ARG A 88 8.88 5.29 0.46
C ARG A 88 8.37 6.51 1.21
N TYR A 89 7.86 6.33 2.41
CA TYR A 89 7.38 7.42 3.27
C TYR A 89 8.50 8.34 3.76
N SER A 90 9.71 7.83 3.94
CA SER A 90 10.85 8.63 4.38
C SER A 90 11.41 9.55 3.30
N ALA A 91 11.11 9.32 2.02
CA ALA A 91 11.73 10.05 0.91
C ALA A 91 10.96 11.27 0.39
N GLY A 92 9.73 11.57 0.86
CA GLY A 92 8.95 12.63 0.24
C GLY A 92 7.75 13.20 1.01
N MET A 93 7.52 12.83 2.27
CA MET A 93 6.30 13.24 2.99
C MET A 93 6.56 13.99 4.30
N GLU A 94 7.43 14.97 4.30
CA GLU A 94 7.58 15.85 5.49
C GLU A 94 6.40 16.81 5.71
N GLN A 95 5.49 17.00 4.76
CA GLN A 95 4.43 18.01 4.87
C GLN A 95 3.00 17.51 5.14
N THR A 96 2.76 16.20 5.20
CA THR A 96 1.44 15.65 5.59
C THR A 96 1.55 14.63 6.72
N ALA A 97 2.51 14.83 7.62
CA ALA A 97 2.86 13.89 8.66
C ALA A 97 1.70 13.58 9.64
N GLU A 98 0.81 14.52 9.94
CA GLU A 98 -0.20 14.30 10.96
C GLU A 98 -1.35 13.38 10.53
N GLU A 99 -1.84 13.48 9.30
CA GLU A 99 -2.90 12.58 8.81
C GLU A 99 -2.37 11.18 8.49
N ASN A 100 -1.16 11.09 7.92
CA ASN A 100 -0.51 9.82 7.65
C ASN A 100 0.04 9.14 8.90
N PHE A 101 0.30 9.87 9.98
CA PHE A 101 0.69 9.31 11.27
C PHE A 101 -0.42 8.43 11.87
N GLY A 102 -1.69 8.76 11.61
CA GLY A 102 -2.83 7.91 11.99
C GLY A 102 -2.81 6.56 11.28
N ILE A 103 -2.60 6.54 9.98
CA ILE A 103 -2.54 5.32 9.15
C ILE A 103 -1.28 4.51 9.51
N LEU A 104 -0.12 5.16 9.65
CA LEU A 104 1.13 4.54 10.09
C LEU A 104 1.02 3.97 11.52
N LYS A 105 0.30 4.64 12.41
CA LYS A 105 0.10 4.18 13.79
C LYS A 105 -0.79 2.95 13.85
N ILE A 106 -1.85 2.91 13.05
CA ILE A 106 -2.73 1.73 12.91
C ILE A 106 -1.94 0.57 12.27
N GLN A 107 -1.18 0.82 11.23
CA GLN A 107 -0.37 -0.18 10.55
C GLN A 107 0.79 -0.67 11.42
N LYS A 108 1.42 0.20 12.20
CA LYS A 108 2.45 -0.18 13.17
C LYS A 108 1.88 -1.02 14.31
N SER A 109 0.69 -0.71 14.80
CA SER A 109 -0.02 -1.55 15.78
C SER A 109 -0.37 -2.92 15.22
N LEU A 110 -0.86 -2.98 13.98
CA LEU A 110 -1.13 -4.24 13.28
C LEU A 110 0.16 -5.04 13.06
N PHE A 111 1.24 -4.39 12.65
CA PHE A 111 2.55 -5.02 12.47
C PHE A 111 3.11 -5.59 13.78
N MET A 112 3.00 -4.85 14.88
CA MET A 112 3.41 -5.32 16.20
C MET A 112 2.54 -6.49 16.68
N MET A 113 1.23 -6.46 16.43
CA MET A 113 0.34 -7.62 16.68
C MET A 113 0.73 -8.85 15.86
N PHE A 114 1.29 -8.68 14.66
CA PHE A 114 1.77 -9.75 13.81
C PHE A 114 3.07 -10.40 14.30
N LEU A 115 3.96 -9.61 14.89
CA LEU A 115 5.27 -10.10 15.36
C LEU A 115 5.22 -10.80 16.72
N TYR A 116 4.22 -10.48 17.54
CA TYR A 116 4.12 -10.97 18.93
C TYR A 116 3.04 -12.04 19.16
N LYS A 117 2.44 -12.59 18.09
CA LYS A 117 1.67 -13.83 18.12
C LYS A 117 2.44 -14.97 17.47
#